data_5debdafeaa0334ff8bc94bde3e706a2f
#
_entry.id   5debdafeaa0334ff8bc94bde3e706a2f
#
_cell.length_a   1.000
_cell.length_b   1.000
_cell.length_c   1.000
_cell.angle_alpha   90.00
_cell.angle_beta   90.00
_cell.angle_gamma   90.00
#
_symmetry.space_group_name_H-M   'P 1'
#
loop_
_entity.id
_entity.type
_entity.pdbx_description
1 polymer ?
#
loop_
_entity_poly.entity_id
_entity_poly.type
_entity_poly.pdbx_seq_one_letter_code
_entity_poly.pdbx_strand_id
1 'polypeptide(L)'
;MRKNVRCLCHTLVVPMLVSKFAANRLSMQFRIYQPLPGRTLAQELDDLLLQLYDVKTSFTRVYFSDVKNQLPTFERHPLAQKLNEGVVAYVEQPPLDGSKVALQTVEGDTSHFMFQTIRFDESEKLQSSEEQTFEAFEHHISFLHEQGLSLKDNCLRTWCFVHDIDRHYEGFISGRNQLFAREGLNKDSHFIASTGIGGSFACNAALVGIDFLSVDKTYSDTIRYLQAPEYLNRTEEYGVAFERGATIDVAGERYFFISGTASIDKQGNIVHPGDVVTQAGRLFLNIQELLKDGGGSLADLQSVIIYLRDIADYVTIDRYMRMRFPQLSFLIVQARVCRPGWLIEVEGVAAKSL
;
A
#
# COMPACT_ATOMS: atom_id res chain seq x y z
N MET A 1 35.94 -72.68 1.10
CA MET A 1 36.31 -71.96 2.32
C MET A 1 35.83 -70.54 2.19
N ARG A 2 34.70 -70.17 2.84
CA ARG A 2 34.13 -68.83 2.86
C ARG A 2 34.54 -68.17 4.16
N LYS A 3 35.29 -67.06 4.12
CA LYS A 3 35.58 -66.25 5.31
C LYS A 3 34.48 -65.19 5.50
N ASN A 4 33.78 -65.29 6.61
CA ASN A 4 32.87 -64.29 7.12
C ASN A 4 33.64 -63.02 7.56
N VAL A 5 33.28 -61.86 7.03
CA VAL A 5 33.64 -60.56 7.57
C VAL A 5 32.40 -60.01 8.31
N ARG A 6 32.47 -59.94 9.62
CA ARG A 6 31.48 -59.26 10.46
C ARG A 6 31.73 -57.73 10.39
N CYS A 7 30.74 -56.98 9.90
CA CYS A 7 30.72 -55.54 9.98
C CYS A 7 30.10 -55.16 11.35
N LEU A 8 30.88 -54.49 12.18
CA LEU A 8 30.41 -53.91 13.44
C LEU A 8 29.83 -52.51 13.13
N CYS A 9 28.50 -52.40 13.15
CA CYS A 9 27.81 -51.10 13.20
C CYS A 9 27.84 -50.57 14.60
N HIS A 10 28.64 -49.56 14.86
CA HIS A 10 28.51 -48.69 16.04
C HIS A 10 27.45 -47.64 15.77
N THR A 11 26.28 -47.85 16.38
CA THR A 11 25.19 -46.85 16.43
C THR A 11 25.60 -45.78 17.46
N LEU A 12 26.08 -44.63 17.00
CA LEU A 12 26.21 -43.42 17.81
C LEU A 12 24.80 -42.85 17.99
N VAL A 13 24.23 -42.98 19.18
CA VAL A 13 23.05 -42.20 19.56
C VAL A 13 23.51 -40.80 19.92
N VAL A 14 23.30 -39.85 19.01
CA VAL A 14 23.44 -38.43 19.29
C VAL A 14 22.17 -37.99 19.99
N PRO A 15 22.22 -37.44 21.22
CA PRO A 15 21.03 -36.86 21.83
C PRO A 15 20.55 -35.68 21.02
N MET A 16 19.37 -35.80 20.46
CA MET A 16 18.68 -34.73 19.78
C MET A 16 18.35 -33.64 20.81
N LEU A 17 19.19 -32.63 20.91
CA LEU A 17 18.86 -31.38 21.55
C LEU A 17 17.69 -30.75 20.77
N VAL A 18 16.48 -30.96 21.27
CA VAL A 18 15.29 -30.21 20.83
C VAL A 18 15.50 -28.79 21.35
N SER A 19 16.24 -27.99 20.59
CA SER A 19 16.18 -26.53 20.76
C SER A 19 14.75 -26.12 20.45
N LYS A 20 14.06 -25.61 21.47
CA LYS A 20 12.84 -24.82 21.28
C LYS A 20 13.20 -23.60 20.44
N PHE A 21 13.24 -23.74 19.13
CA PHE A 21 13.08 -22.61 18.24
C PHE A 21 11.65 -22.13 18.48
N ALA A 22 11.49 -21.09 19.30
CA ALA A 22 10.38 -20.19 19.15
C ALA A 22 10.43 -19.79 17.67
N ALA A 23 9.44 -20.20 16.88
CA ALA A 23 9.29 -19.73 15.53
C ALA A 23 9.23 -18.19 15.64
N ASN A 24 10.29 -17.50 15.25
CA ASN A 24 10.30 -16.07 15.09
C ASN A 24 9.24 -15.83 14.00
N ARG A 25 8.00 -15.51 14.38
CA ARG A 25 7.00 -15.03 13.43
C ARG A 25 7.59 -13.75 12.87
N LEU A 26 7.93 -13.77 11.59
CA LEU A 26 8.39 -12.56 10.92
C LEU A 26 7.30 -11.52 11.04
N SER A 27 7.63 -10.33 11.51
CA SER A 27 6.71 -9.20 11.55
C SER A 27 6.15 -8.90 10.16
N MET A 28 4.96 -8.30 10.07
CA MET A 28 4.38 -7.90 8.80
C MET A 28 5.32 -6.94 8.06
N GLN A 29 5.56 -7.19 6.79
CA GLN A 29 6.46 -6.41 5.94
C GLN A 29 5.80 -6.03 4.62
N PHE A 30 5.96 -4.77 4.23
CA PHE A 30 5.59 -4.27 2.92
C PHE A 30 6.83 -4.23 2.03
N ARG A 31 6.81 -5.01 0.95
CA ARG A 31 7.92 -5.14 0.00
C ARG A 31 7.52 -4.76 -1.41
N ILE A 32 8.52 -4.35 -2.18
CA ILE A 32 8.36 -4.01 -3.60
C ILE A 32 9.22 -4.97 -4.40
N TYR A 33 8.63 -5.55 -5.45
CA TYR A 33 9.29 -6.41 -6.41
C TYR A 33 9.16 -5.80 -7.81
N GLN A 34 10.29 -5.61 -8.45
CA GLN A 34 10.39 -5.10 -9.80
C GLN A 34 11.18 -6.09 -10.65
N PRO A 35 10.71 -6.43 -11.85
CA PRO A 35 11.46 -7.27 -12.77
C PRO A 35 12.59 -6.47 -13.42
N LEU A 36 13.47 -7.14 -14.14
CA LEU A 36 14.41 -6.45 -15.01
C LEU A 36 13.66 -5.82 -16.18
N PRO A 37 13.75 -4.49 -16.37
CA PRO A 37 12.97 -3.78 -17.38
C PRO A 37 13.41 -4.10 -18.82
N GLY A 38 12.57 -3.69 -19.79
CA GLY A 38 12.87 -3.81 -21.22
C GLY A 38 12.65 -5.20 -21.82
N ARG A 39 11.91 -6.06 -21.11
CA ARG A 39 11.56 -7.42 -21.54
C ARG A 39 10.11 -7.52 -22.03
N THR A 40 9.72 -8.69 -22.54
CA THR A 40 8.31 -9.01 -22.75
C THR A 40 7.60 -9.18 -21.42
N LEU A 41 6.29 -8.96 -21.38
CA LEU A 41 5.50 -9.16 -20.16
C LEU A 41 5.70 -10.56 -19.57
N ALA A 42 5.68 -11.61 -20.39
CA ALA A 42 5.88 -12.99 -19.93
C ALA A 42 7.22 -13.17 -19.21
N GLN A 43 8.31 -12.61 -19.77
CA GLN A 43 9.63 -12.69 -19.15
C GLN A 43 9.72 -11.89 -17.84
N GLU A 44 9.01 -10.76 -17.73
CA GLU A 44 8.93 -9.99 -16.50
C GLU A 44 8.13 -10.74 -15.42
N LEU A 45 7.06 -11.43 -15.82
CA LEU A 45 6.28 -12.27 -14.91
C LEU A 45 7.07 -13.50 -14.43
N ASP A 46 7.86 -14.13 -15.32
CA ASP A 46 8.76 -15.22 -14.95
C ASP A 46 9.80 -14.76 -13.91
N ASP A 47 10.38 -13.57 -14.09
CA ASP A 47 11.35 -12.98 -13.18
C ASP A 47 10.73 -12.72 -11.81
N LEU A 48 9.52 -12.13 -11.76
CA LEU A 48 8.77 -11.91 -10.51
C LEU A 48 8.39 -13.23 -9.82
N LEU A 49 7.98 -14.26 -10.59
CA LEU A 49 7.69 -15.58 -10.04
C LEU A 49 8.93 -16.20 -9.37
N LEU A 50 10.10 -16.01 -9.97
CA LEU A 50 11.37 -16.49 -9.43
C LEU A 50 11.76 -15.75 -8.14
N GLN A 51 11.60 -14.42 -8.13
CA GLN A 51 11.85 -13.59 -6.93
C GLN A 51 10.93 -13.99 -5.76
N LEU A 52 9.70 -14.43 -6.05
CA LEU A 52 8.70 -14.83 -5.06
C LEU A 52 8.67 -16.33 -4.74
N TYR A 53 9.62 -17.14 -5.22
CA TYR A 53 9.54 -18.60 -5.15
C TYR A 53 9.13 -19.16 -3.78
N ASP A 54 9.79 -18.75 -2.71
CA ASP A 54 9.51 -19.18 -1.34
C ASP A 54 8.74 -18.12 -0.50
N VAL A 55 8.21 -17.09 -1.15
CA VAL A 55 7.51 -15.99 -0.47
C VAL A 55 6.01 -16.27 -0.44
N LYS A 56 5.39 -16.14 0.76
CA LYS A 56 3.93 -16.13 0.94
C LYS A 56 3.47 -14.70 1.12
N THR A 57 2.46 -14.31 0.36
CA THR A 57 1.87 -12.98 0.42
C THR A 57 0.45 -13.04 0.93
N SER A 58 0.11 -12.18 1.88
CA SER A 58 -1.26 -12.01 2.37
C SER A 58 -2.05 -11.03 1.51
N PHE A 59 -1.34 -10.05 0.94
CA PHE A 59 -1.89 -9.08 0.03
C PHE A 59 -0.84 -8.76 -1.04
N THR A 60 -1.29 -8.57 -2.28
CA THR A 60 -0.43 -8.09 -3.38
C THR A 60 -1.17 -7.05 -4.21
N ARG A 61 -0.57 -5.88 -4.39
CA ARG A 61 -1.00 -4.91 -5.40
C ARG A 61 -0.11 -5.03 -6.62
N VAL A 62 -0.73 -5.31 -7.76
CA VAL A 62 -0.08 -5.41 -9.07
C VAL A 62 -0.26 -4.09 -9.80
N TYR A 63 0.84 -3.43 -10.10
CA TYR A 63 0.90 -2.22 -10.90
C TYR A 63 1.16 -2.58 -12.34
N PHE A 64 0.26 -2.20 -13.23
CA PHE A 64 0.40 -2.43 -14.67
C PHE A 64 0.69 -1.15 -15.42
N SER A 65 1.47 -1.24 -16.49
CA SER A 65 1.65 -0.12 -17.43
C SER A 65 0.50 0.00 -18.44
N ASP A 66 -0.23 -1.10 -18.70
CA ASP A 66 -1.41 -1.18 -19.58
C ASP A 66 -2.26 -2.39 -19.14
N VAL A 67 -3.14 -2.15 -18.17
CA VAL A 67 -3.90 -3.23 -17.53
C VAL A 67 -4.79 -3.99 -18.50
N LYS A 68 -5.39 -3.30 -19.48
CA LYS A 68 -6.32 -3.94 -20.43
C LYS A 68 -5.62 -4.93 -21.35
N ASN A 69 -4.42 -4.60 -21.77
CA ASN A 69 -3.58 -5.49 -22.59
C ASN A 69 -2.95 -6.62 -21.76
N GLN A 70 -2.49 -6.28 -20.55
CA GLN A 70 -1.59 -7.14 -19.78
C GLN A 70 -2.32 -8.11 -18.86
N LEU A 71 -3.47 -7.74 -18.30
CA LEU A 71 -4.23 -8.56 -17.34
C LEU A 71 -4.57 -9.95 -17.87
N PRO A 72 -5.07 -10.16 -19.12
CA PRO A 72 -5.38 -11.49 -19.62
C PRO A 72 -4.15 -12.41 -19.72
N THR A 73 -2.95 -11.85 -19.92
CA THR A 73 -1.70 -12.61 -19.94
C THR A 73 -1.26 -12.94 -18.52
N PHE A 74 -1.36 -11.97 -17.60
CA PHE A 74 -1.05 -12.17 -16.20
C PHE A 74 -1.94 -13.25 -15.55
N GLU A 75 -3.26 -13.22 -15.76
CA GLU A 75 -4.21 -14.18 -15.18
C GLU A 75 -3.94 -15.64 -15.59
N ARG A 76 -3.36 -15.85 -16.78
CA ARG A 76 -2.96 -17.18 -17.26
C ARG A 76 -1.56 -17.61 -16.81
N HIS A 77 -0.80 -16.70 -16.21
CA HIS A 77 0.57 -16.95 -15.80
C HIS A 77 0.63 -17.64 -14.43
N PRO A 78 1.58 -18.56 -14.16
CA PRO A 78 1.74 -19.21 -12.85
C PRO A 78 1.89 -18.23 -11.67
N LEU A 79 2.43 -17.04 -11.89
CA LEU A 79 2.53 -15.99 -10.88
C LEU A 79 1.15 -15.60 -10.34
N ALA A 80 0.14 -15.44 -11.20
CA ALA A 80 -1.21 -15.10 -10.75
C ALA A 80 -1.79 -16.19 -9.82
N GLN A 81 -1.60 -17.46 -10.19
CA GLN A 81 -2.03 -18.58 -9.34
C GLN A 81 -1.34 -18.56 -7.97
N LYS A 82 -0.03 -18.27 -7.93
CA LYS A 82 0.72 -18.17 -6.69
C LYS A 82 0.22 -17.01 -5.82
N LEU A 83 -0.02 -15.83 -6.40
CA LEU A 83 -0.48 -14.66 -5.66
C LEU A 83 -1.92 -14.80 -5.15
N ASN A 84 -2.77 -15.58 -5.81
CA ASN A 84 -4.16 -15.84 -5.41
C ASN A 84 -4.29 -16.67 -4.11
N GLU A 85 -3.19 -17.10 -3.50
CA GLU A 85 -3.19 -17.61 -2.12
C GLU A 85 -3.52 -16.50 -1.10
N GLY A 86 -3.34 -15.22 -1.48
CA GLY A 86 -3.70 -14.03 -0.72
C GLY A 86 -4.71 -13.15 -1.47
N VAL A 87 -4.92 -11.93 -0.98
CA VAL A 87 -5.75 -10.92 -1.65
C VAL A 87 -4.93 -10.23 -2.73
N VAL A 88 -5.43 -10.18 -3.96
CA VAL A 88 -4.74 -9.54 -5.11
C VAL A 88 -5.56 -8.35 -5.62
N ALA A 89 -4.92 -7.20 -5.69
CA ALA A 89 -5.48 -5.97 -6.25
C ALA A 89 -4.74 -5.58 -7.53
N TYR A 90 -5.47 -5.06 -8.52
CA TYR A 90 -4.91 -4.59 -9.80
C TYR A 90 -5.15 -3.10 -9.97
N VAL A 91 -4.14 -2.40 -10.47
CA VAL A 91 -4.25 -0.99 -10.85
C VAL A 91 -3.36 -0.69 -12.05
N GLU A 92 -3.84 0.13 -12.97
CA GLU A 92 -3.00 0.74 -13.99
C GLU A 92 -2.41 2.03 -13.42
N GLN A 93 -1.15 1.91 -13.05
CA GLN A 93 -0.24 3.00 -12.68
C GLN A 93 1.14 2.58 -13.20
N PRO A 94 1.52 3.03 -14.40
CA PRO A 94 2.72 2.57 -15.08
C PRO A 94 3.99 2.73 -14.23
N PRO A 95 4.75 1.64 -13.95
CA PRO A 95 6.09 1.76 -13.41
C PRO A 95 6.98 2.57 -14.36
N LEU A 96 7.78 3.49 -13.83
CA LEU A 96 8.55 4.42 -14.66
C LEU A 96 10.00 3.96 -14.93
N ASP A 97 10.42 2.86 -14.34
CA ASP A 97 11.73 2.23 -14.61
C ASP A 97 11.80 1.50 -15.96
N GLY A 98 10.69 1.46 -16.70
CA GLY A 98 10.56 0.78 -18.01
C GLY A 98 10.06 -0.64 -17.90
N SER A 99 9.71 -1.13 -16.70
CA SER A 99 9.01 -2.40 -16.53
C SER A 99 7.52 -2.25 -16.87
N LYS A 100 6.89 -3.35 -17.28
CA LYS A 100 5.46 -3.44 -17.61
C LYS A 100 4.61 -3.73 -16.39
N VAL A 101 5.21 -4.28 -15.37
CA VAL A 101 4.54 -4.75 -14.16
C VAL A 101 5.48 -4.60 -12.96
N ALA A 102 4.93 -4.23 -11.81
CA ALA A 102 5.62 -4.24 -10.52
C ALA A 102 4.65 -4.71 -9.44
N LEU A 103 5.17 -5.20 -8.31
CA LEU A 103 4.37 -5.70 -7.21
C LEU A 103 4.71 -4.95 -5.92
N GLN A 104 3.68 -4.62 -5.15
CA GLN A 104 3.79 -4.33 -3.72
C GLN A 104 3.13 -5.47 -2.96
N THR A 105 3.87 -6.16 -2.11
CA THR A 105 3.39 -7.31 -1.35
C THR A 105 3.33 -7.02 0.14
N VAL A 106 2.48 -7.76 0.84
CA VAL A 106 2.47 -7.86 2.30
C VAL A 106 2.80 -9.29 2.69
N GLU A 107 3.84 -9.44 3.48
CA GLU A 107 4.45 -10.69 3.89
C GLU A 107 4.57 -10.80 5.41
N GLY A 108 4.87 -11.99 5.93
CA GLY A 108 5.05 -12.23 7.36
C GLY A 108 3.75 -12.51 8.10
N ASP A 109 3.70 -12.20 9.40
CA ASP A 109 2.52 -12.45 10.23
C ASP A 109 1.49 -11.33 10.07
N THR A 110 0.40 -11.65 9.40
CA THR A 110 -0.75 -10.78 9.19
C THR A 110 -2.02 -11.28 9.88
N SER A 111 -1.88 -12.18 10.85
CA SER A 111 -3.02 -12.88 11.50
C SER A 111 -4.03 -11.94 12.17
N HIS A 112 -3.63 -10.71 12.50
CA HIS A 112 -4.47 -9.68 13.10
C HIS A 112 -4.97 -8.62 12.09
N PHE A 113 -4.57 -8.75 10.82
CA PHE A 113 -4.88 -7.80 9.76
C PHE A 113 -5.79 -8.44 8.71
N MET A 114 -6.70 -7.65 8.18
CA MET A 114 -7.62 -8.05 7.13
C MET A 114 -7.45 -7.12 5.93
N PHE A 115 -7.16 -7.69 4.78
CA PHE A 115 -7.09 -6.99 3.52
C PHE A 115 -8.31 -7.28 2.68
N GLN A 116 -8.88 -6.26 2.07
CA GLN A 116 -9.95 -6.38 1.09
C GLN A 116 -9.69 -5.43 -0.07
N THR A 117 -10.09 -5.83 -1.27
CA THR A 117 -10.06 -4.99 -2.46
C THR A 117 -11.44 -4.97 -3.10
N ILE A 118 -11.92 -3.78 -3.44
CA ILE A 118 -13.21 -3.57 -4.13
C ILE A 118 -12.92 -2.97 -5.49
N ARG A 119 -13.45 -3.61 -6.52
CA ARG A 119 -13.39 -3.17 -7.93
C ARG A 119 -14.77 -3.38 -8.54
N PHE A 120 -15.11 -2.58 -9.52
CA PHE A 120 -16.40 -2.60 -10.21
C PHE A 120 -16.28 -3.25 -11.58
N ASP A 121 -17.37 -3.84 -12.04
CA ASP A 121 -17.49 -4.45 -13.37
C ASP A 121 -18.49 -3.69 -14.28
N GLU A 122 -18.83 -4.24 -15.43
CA GLU A 122 -19.70 -3.58 -16.42
C GLU A 122 -21.16 -3.45 -15.94
N SER A 123 -21.57 -4.07 -14.83
CA SER A 123 -22.92 -3.91 -14.26
C SER A 123 -23.11 -2.52 -13.66
N GLU A 124 -22.02 -1.89 -13.17
CA GLU A 124 -22.03 -0.56 -12.55
C GLU A 124 -21.72 0.59 -13.54
N LYS A 125 -21.79 0.35 -14.84
CA LYS A 125 -21.41 1.32 -15.90
C LYS A 125 -22.19 2.64 -15.91
N LEU A 126 -23.33 2.70 -15.26
CA LEU A 126 -24.14 3.92 -15.14
C LEU A 126 -23.91 4.66 -13.82
N GLN A 127 -23.14 4.10 -12.90
CA GLN A 127 -22.85 4.74 -11.63
C GLN A 127 -21.82 5.85 -11.80
N SER A 128 -21.99 6.90 -11.01
CA SER A 128 -21.00 7.97 -10.83
C SER A 128 -19.85 7.53 -9.90
N SER A 129 -18.77 8.29 -9.88
CA SER A 129 -17.69 8.07 -8.92
C SER A 129 -18.15 8.23 -7.47
N GLU A 130 -19.18 9.04 -7.20
CA GLU A 130 -19.82 9.18 -5.89
C GLU A 130 -20.51 7.89 -5.47
N GLU A 131 -21.36 7.34 -6.34
CA GLU A 131 -22.08 6.09 -6.08
C GLU A 131 -21.13 4.90 -5.90
N GLN A 132 -20.15 4.75 -6.79
CA GLN A 132 -19.15 3.68 -6.66
C GLN A 132 -18.31 3.81 -5.38
N THR A 133 -17.96 5.03 -4.98
CA THR A 133 -17.25 5.25 -3.71
C THR A 133 -18.08 4.81 -2.53
N PHE A 134 -19.34 5.25 -2.50
CA PHE A 134 -20.28 4.90 -1.44
C PHE A 134 -20.44 3.37 -1.36
N GLU A 135 -20.69 2.71 -2.49
CA GLU A 135 -20.89 1.26 -2.58
C GLU A 135 -19.63 0.47 -2.18
N ALA A 136 -18.44 0.93 -2.58
CA ALA A 136 -17.17 0.28 -2.17
C ALA A 136 -17.00 0.25 -0.66
N PHE A 137 -17.32 1.34 0.02
CA PHE A 137 -17.30 1.38 1.48
C PHE A 137 -18.42 0.55 2.11
N GLU A 138 -19.63 0.50 1.52
CA GLU A 138 -20.72 -0.37 1.98
C GLU A 138 -20.34 -1.84 1.95
N HIS A 139 -19.68 -2.30 0.89
CA HIS A 139 -19.19 -3.66 0.81
C HIS A 139 -18.17 -3.95 1.93
N HIS A 140 -17.27 -3.00 2.21
CA HIS A 140 -16.30 -3.17 3.29
C HIS A 140 -16.96 -3.15 4.66
N ILE A 141 -17.94 -2.28 4.90
CA ILE A 141 -18.73 -2.24 6.14
C ILE A 141 -19.45 -3.56 6.37
N SER A 142 -20.08 -4.09 5.34
CA SER A 142 -20.77 -5.40 5.42
C SER A 142 -19.80 -6.51 5.79
N PHE A 143 -18.63 -6.56 5.14
CA PHE A 143 -17.55 -7.48 5.48
C PHE A 143 -17.10 -7.36 6.95
N LEU A 144 -16.91 -6.14 7.44
CA LEU A 144 -16.52 -5.91 8.84
C LEU A 144 -17.62 -6.32 9.83
N HIS A 145 -18.89 -6.01 9.53
CA HIS A 145 -20.02 -6.38 10.37
C HIS A 145 -20.17 -7.90 10.52
N GLU A 146 -19.90 -8.68 9.47
CA GLU A 146 -19.88 -10.14 9.52
C GLU A 146 -18.82 -10.68 10.50
N GLN A 147 -17.75 -9.92 10.73
CA GLN A 147 -16.69 -10.23 11.71
C GLN A 147 -16.99 -9.60 13.09
N GLY A 148 -18.13 -8.89 13.25
CA GLY A 148 -18.49 -8.15 14.45
C GLY A 148 -17.58 -6.94 14.70
N LEU A 149 -17.09 -6.30 13.63
CA LEU A 149 -16.21 -5.13 13.60
C LEU A 149 -16.95 -3.93 12.99
N SER A 150 -16.35 -2.72 13.10
CA SER A 150 -16.89 -1.50 12.50
C SER A 150 -15.86 -0.79 11.62
N LEU A 151 -16.35 0.01 10.66
CA LEU A 151 -15.47 0.85 9.85
C LEU A 151 -14.68 1.82 10.74
N LYS A 152 -15.36 2.44 11.69
CA LYS A 152 -14.79 3.45 12.57
C LYS A 152 -13.67 2.91 13.45
N ASP A 153 -13.85 1.77 14.08
CA ASP A 153 -12.93 1.29 15.10
C ASP A 153 -11.84 0.37 14.53
N ASN A 154 -12.07 -0.22 13.35
CA ASN A 154 -11.22 -1.28 12.83
C ASN A 154 -10.56 -0.98 11.49
N CYS A 155 -11.08 -0.04 10.66
CA CYS A 155 -10.44 0.29 9.39
C CYS A 155 -9.27 1.25 9.62
N LEU A 156 -8.05 0.74 9.41
CA LEU A 156 -6.80 1.44 9.69
C LEU A 156 -6.35 2.29 8.50
N ARG A 157 -6.52 1.77 7.27
CA ARG A 157 -5.94 2.36 6.06
C ARG A 157 -6.79 2.08 4.83
N THR A 158 -6.91 3.08 3.93
CA THR A 158 -7.50 2.91 2.60
C THR A 158 -6.57 3.44 1.51
N TRP A 159 -6.53 2.76 0.37
CA TRP A 159 -5.90 3.21 -0.87
C TRP A 159 -6.99 3.36 -1.93
N CYS A 160 -7.27 4.60 -2.30
CA CYS A 160 -8.37 4.93 -3.20
C CYS A 160 -7.80 5.34 -4.56
N PHE A 161 -8.06 4.54 -5.58
CA PHE A 161 -7.66 4.80 -6.95
C PHE A 161 -8.86 5.39 -7.68
N VAL A 162 -8.68 6.53 -8.34
CA VAL A 162 -9.74 7.25 -9.04
C VAL A 162 -9.36 7.38 -10.51
N HIS A 163 -10.19 6.79 -11.38
CA HIS A 163 -10.01 6.93 -12.83
C HIS A 163 -10.23 8.39 -13.25
N ASP A 164 -9.33 8.92 -14.08
CA ASP A 164 -9.33 10.34 -14.47
C ASP A 164 -9.65 11.26 -13.26
N ILE A 165 -8.73 11.25 -12.29
CA ILE A 165 -8.93 11.92 -10.99
C ILE A 165 -9.25 13.42 -11.14
N ASP A 166 -8.74 14.09 -12.18
CA ASP A 166 -9.03 15.50 -12.44
C ASP A 166 -10.53 15.72 -12.71
N ARG A 167 -11.27 14.67 -13.14
CA ARG A 167 -12.71 14.71 -13.45
C ARG A 167 -13.57 14.09 -12.34
N HIS A 168 -13.10 13.00 -11.72
CA HIS A 168 -13.94 12.17 -10.84
C HIS A 168 -13.64 12.36 -9.35
N TYR A 169 -12.67 13.22 -8.99
CA TYR A 169 -12.26 13.41 -7.60
C TYR A 169 -13.36 14.00 -6.73
N GLU A 170 -14.13 14.95 -7.24
CA GLU A 170 -15.20 15.59 -6.48
C GLU A 170 -16.28 14.58 -6.06
N GLY A 171 -16.74 13.72 -6.99
CA GLY A 171 -17.68 12.66 -6.68
C GLY A 171 -17.12 11.64 -5.69
N PHE A 172 -15.85 11.23 -5.85
CA PHE A 172 -15.18 10.37 -4.88
C PHE A 172 -15.19 10.99 -3.46
N ILE A 173 -14.84 12.28 -3.32
CA ILE A 173 -14.85 12.96 -2.03
C ILE A 173 -16.26 13.06 -1.45
N SER A 174 -17.26 13.39 -2.29
CA SER A 174 -18.67 13.48 -1.88
C SER A 174 -19.17 12.16 -1.30
N GLY A 175 -19.02 11.05 -2.02
CA GLY A 175 -19.46 9.73 -1.57
C GLY A 175 -18.78 9.29 -0.28
N ARG A 176 -17.46 9.51 -0.18
CA ARG A 176 -16.71 9.19 1.03
C ARG A 176 -17.15 10.02 2.24
N ASN A 177 -17.32 11.33 2.07
CA ASN A 177 -17.68 12.23 3.18
C ASN A 177 -19.10 11.91 3.70
N GLN A 178 -20.06 11.61 2.81
CA GLN A 178 -21.40 11.20 3.20
C GLN A 178 -21.38 9.91 4.03
N LEU A 179 -20.65 8.92 3.56
CA LEU A 179 -20.53 7.65 4.26
C LEU A 179 -19.80 7.80 5.60
N PHE A 180 -18.72 8.54 5.66
CA PHE A 180 -17.99 8.80 6.90
C PHE A 180 -18.86 9.49 7.95
N ALA A 181 -19.66 10.49 7.54
CA ALA A 181 -20.62 11.15 8.44
C ALA A 181 -21.64 10.16 9.01
N ARG A 182 -22.15 9.24 8.20
CA ARG A 182 -23.08 8.18 8.62
C ARG A 182 -22.46 7.23 9.62
N GLU A 183 -21.20 6.83 9.40
CA GLU A 183 -20.45 5.91 10.28
C GLU A 183 -19.85 6.60 11.53
N GLY A 184 -20.12 7.90 11.73
CA GLY A 184 -19.62 8.65 12.87
C GLY A 184 -18.14 9.00 12.80
N LEU A 185 -17.54 8.96 11.60
CA LEU A 185 -16.21 9.43 11.28
C LEU A 185 -16.30 10.94 10.97
N ASN A 186 -15.78 11.77 11.85
CA ASN A 186 -15.87 13.23 11.74
C ASN A 186 -14.73 13.92 12.51
N LYS A 187 -14.69 15.26 12.49
CA LYS A 187 -13.66 16.07 13.14
C LYS A 187 -13.58 15.91 14.66
N ASP A 188 -14.66 15.48 15.32
CA ASP A 188 -14.73 15.30 16.77
C ASP A 188 -14.36 13.87 17.19
N SER A 189 -14.24 12.97 16.24
CA SER A 189 -13.73 11.60 16.41
C SER A 189 -12.38 11.45 15.72
N HIS A 190 -12.38 10.88 14.55
CA HIS A 190 -11.22 10.74 13.64
C HIS A 190 -11.72 10.41 12.22
N PHE A 191 -10.81 10.43 11.27
CA PHE A 191 -10.99 9.84 9.95
C PHE A 191 -10.11 8.60 9.79
N ILE A 192 -10.01 8.06 8.58
CA ILE A 192 -9.16 6.92 8.25
C ILE A 192 -7.92 7.43 7.51
N ALA A 193 -6.73 6.88 7.80
CA ALA A 193 -5.54 7.17 7.01
C ALA A 193 -5.77 6.73 5.55
N SER A 194 -5.51 7.62 4.57
CA SER A 194 -5.94 7.39 3.19
C SER A 194 -5.03 8.04 2.16
N THR A 195 -4.87 7.39 1.02
CA THR A 195 -4.33 7.99 -0.21
C THR A 195 -5.41 8.00 -1.26
N GLY A 196 -5.67 9.17 -1.86
CA GLY A 196 -6.56 9.32 -3.02
C GLY A 196 -5.74 9.74 -4.23
N ILE A 197 -5.58 8.85 -5.22
CA ILE A 197 -4.64 9.00 -6.32
C ILE A 197 -5.22 8.52 -7.64
N GLY A 198 -4.75 9.06 -8.76
CA GLY A 198 -5.15 8.60 -10.09
C GLY A 198 -4.75 7.15 -10.33
N GLY A 199 -5.67 6.36 -10.88
CA GLY A 199 -5.42 4.98 -11.29
C GLY A 199 -6.53 4.50 -12.21
N SER A 200 -6.22 3.60 -13.15
CA SER A 200 -7.20 3.04 -14.07
C SER A 200 -7.38 1.55 -13.85
N PHE A 201 -8.42 0.99 -14.47
CA PHE A 201 -8.83 -0.40 -14.27
C PHE A 201 -9.04 -1.08 -15.62
N ALA A 202 -9.07 -2.42 -15.61
CA ALA A 202 -9.37 -3.20 -16.82
C ALA A 202 -10.80 -2.97 -17.32
N CYS A 203 -11.76 -2.82 -16.41
CA CYS A 203 -13.14 -2.48 -16.74
C CYS A 203 -13.31 -0.98 -16.99
N ASN A 204 -13.96 -0.62 -18.08
CA ASN A 204 -14.23 0.78 -18.43
C ASN A 204 -15.29 1.44 -17.53
N ALA A 205 -16.15 0.66 -16.90
CA ALA A 205 -17.17 1.14 -15.97
C ALA A 205 -16.61 1.50 -14.61
N ALA A 206 -15.44 0.97 -14.24
CA ALA A 206 -14.82 1.24 -12.95
C ALA A 206 -14.20 2.64 -12.91
N LEU A 207 -14.82 3.54 -12.16
CA LEU A 207 -14.36 4.91 -11.90
C LEU A 207 -13.56 5.01 -10.61
N VAL A 208 -13.82 4.10 -9.67
CA VAL A 208 -13.18 4.04 -8.36
C VAL A 208 -12.78 2.59 -8.05
N GLY A 209 -11.66 2.41 -7.37
CA GLY A 209 -11.27 1.14 -6.78
C GLY A 209 -10.62 1.41 -5.44
N ILE A 210 -10.96 0.63 -4.41
CA ILE A 210 -10.46 0.87 -3.05
C ILE A 210 -9.88 -0.42 -2.50
N ASP A 211 -8.68 -0.32 -1.92
CA ASP A 211 -8.08 -1.36 -1.10
C ASP A 211 -8.19 -0.94 0.36
N PHE A 212 -8.56 -1.86 1.21
CA PHE A 212 -8.76 -1.65 2.64
C PHE A 212 -7.80 -2.50 3.45
N LEU A 213 -7.32 -1.94 4.53
CA LEU A 213 -6.62 -2.63 5.61
C LEU A 213 -7.35 -2.37 6.91
N SER A 214 -7.82 -3.42 7.52
CA SER A 214 -8.48 -3.40 8.83
C SER A 214 -7.76 -4.29 9.83
N VAL A 215 -8.01 -4.08 11.11
CA VAL A 215 -7.44 -4.84 12.21
C VAL A 215 -8.54 -5.45 13.06
N ASP A 216 -8.26 -6.59 13.69
CA ASP A 216 -9.19 -7.24 14.62
C ASP A 216 -9.37 -6.47 15.93
N LYS A 217 -10.30 -6.93 16.79
CA LYS A 217 -10.60 -6.30 18.09
C LYS A 217 -9.42 -6.32 19.07
N THR A 218 -8.44 -7.18 18.87
CA THR A 218 -7.33 -7.37 19.82
C THR A 218 -6.46 -6.12 19.90
N TYR A 219 -6.31 -5.41 18.78
CA TYR A 219 -5.38 -4.28 18.65
C TYR A 219 -6.01 -2.97 18.20
N SER A 220 -7.31 -2.94 17.89
CA SER A 220 -7.99 -1.72 17.43
C SER A 220 -7.81 -0.54 18.38
N ASP A 221 -7.81 -0.75 19.68
CA ASP A 221 -7.60 0.29 20.70
C ASP A 221 -6.17 0.88 20.69
N THR A 222 -5.23 0.25 19.99
CA THR A 222 -3.85 0.77 19.86
C THR A 222 -3.67 1.69 18.67
N ILE A 223 -4.69 1.85 17.81
CA ILE A 223 -4.65 2.78 16.69
C ILE A 223 -4.49 4.22 17.19
N ARG A 224 -3.55 4.96 16.59
CA ARG A 224 -3.31 6.38 16.82
C ARG A 224 -3.12 7.08 15.48
N TYR A 225 -3.63 8.31 15.39
CA TYR A 225 -3.55 9.10 14.16
C TYR A 225 -2.44 10.13 14.25
N LEU A 226 -1.62 10.20 13.19
CA LEU A 226 -0.41 11.01 13.13
C LEU A 226 -0.74 12.46 12.75
N GLN A 227 -0.09 13.39 13.43
CA GLN A 227 -0.25 14.81 13.21
C GLN A 227 1.11 15.51 13.16
N ALA A 228 1.20 16.58 12.38
CA ALA A 228 2.38 17.42 12.31
C ALA A 228 1.95 18.90 12.15
N PRO A 229 1.30 19.52 13.17
CA PRO A 229 0.59 20.81 13.03
C PRO A 229 1.50 21.98 12.67
N GLU A 230 2.81 21.89 12.92
CA GLU A 230 3.77 22.90 12.49
C GLU A 230 4.18 22.78 11.01
N TYR A 231 3.80 21.68 10.35
CA TYR A 231 4.17 21.37 8.97
C TYR A 231 2.96 21.13 8.05
N LEU A 232 1.88 20.59 8.60
CA LEU A 232 0.69 20.14 7.89
C LEU A 232 -0.56 20.62 8.60
N ASN A 233 -1.51 21.18 7.86
CA ASN A 233 -2.84 21.48 8.38
C ASN A 233 -3.69 20.20 8.52
N ARG A 234 -4.78 20.31 9.27
CA ARG A 234 -5.80 19.27 9.31
C ARG A 234 -6.55 19.22 7.99
N THR A 235 -6.93 18.01 7.57
CA THR A 235 -7.49 17.80 6.23
C THR A 235 -8.91 18.32 6.09
N GLU A 236 -9.70 18.33 7.17
CA GLU A 236 -11.03 18.89 7.19
C GLU A 236 -11.07 20.42 6.92
N GLU A 237 -9.98 21.15 7.16
CA GLU A 237 -9.91 22.59 6.90
C GLU A 237 -10.06 22.94 5.41
N TYR A 238 -9.83 21.98 4.52
CA TYR A 238 -10.02 22.16 3.07
C TYR A 238 -11.00 21.13 2.46
N GLY A 239 -11.90 20.59 3.31
CA GLY A 239 -13.08 19.84 2.86
C GLY A 239 -12.84 18.37 2.52
N VAL A 240 -11.70 17.78 2.92
CA VAL A 240 -11.44 16.36 2.72
C VAL A 240 -11.32 15.61 4.03
N ALA A 241 -11.88 14.41 4.08
CA ALA A 241 -11.98 13.59 5.28
C ALA A 241 -10.95 12.43 5.22
N PHE A 242 -9.76 12.65 5.76
CA PHE A 242 -8.75 11.60 5.96
C PHE A 242 -7.73 11.99 7.03
N GLU A 243 -7.04 11.02 7.61
CA GLU A 243 -5.90 11.27 8.50
C GLU A 243 -4.58 11.26 7.72
N ARG A 244 -3.61 12.08 8.14
CA ARG A 244 -2.28 12.17 7.52
C ARG A 244 -1.46 10.89 7.63
N GLY A 245 -1.82 10.05 8.59
CA GLY A 245 -1.26 8.72 8.82
C GLY A 245 -1.85 8.12 10.07
N ALA A 246 -1.58 6.84 10.27
CA ALA A 246 -1.96 6.12 11.48
C ALA A 246 -0.81 5.23 11.94
N THR A 247 -0.75 4.97 13.25
CA THR A 247 0.07 3.91 13.84
C THR A 247 -0.80 2.87 14.50
N ILE A 248 -0.27 1.67 14.61
CA ILE A 248 -0.86 0.58 15.37
C ILE A 248 0.25 -0.28 16.00
N ASP A 249 0.05 -0.69 17.24
CA ASP A 249 0.98 -1.57 17.96
C ASP A 249 0.44 -2.99 17.94
N VAL A 250 1.14 -3.91 17.27
CA VAL A 250 0.75 -5.31 17.12
C VAL A 250 1.93 -6.22 17.42
N ALA A 251 1.76 -7.14 18.35
CA ALA A 251 2.74 -8.19 18.66
C ALA A 251 4.18 -7.68 18.95
N GLY A 252 4.32 -6.51 19.58
CA GLY A 252 5.62 -5.90 19.92
C GLY A 252 6.25 -5.05 18.83
N GLU A 253 5.56 -4.86 17.72
CA GLU A 253 5.94 -3.96 16.64
C GLU A 253 4.96 -2.80 16.52
N ARG A 254 5.46 -1.60 16.26
CA ARG A 254 4.67 -0.42 15.86
C ARG A 254 4.75 -0.26 14.35
N TYR A 255 3.60 -0.31 13.70
CA TYR A 255 3.47 -0.02 12.27
C TYR A 255 3.00 1.41 12.07
N PHE A 256 3.49 2.05 11.01
CA PHE A 256 3.12 3.39 10.58
C PHE A 256 2.60 3.33 9.15
N PHE A 257 1.43 3.87 8.93
CA PHE A 257 0.81 3.97 7.61
C PHE A 257 0.70 5.45 7.24
N ILE A 258 1.62 5.92 6.41
CA ILE A 258 1.66 7.32 5.97
C ILE A 258 0.75 7.47 4.76
N SER A 259 -0.22 8.36 4.87
CA SER A 259 -1.13 8.73 3.77
C SER A 259 -0.39 9.47 2.66
N GLY A 260 -1.02 9.58 1.49
CA GLY A 260 -0.50 10.39 0.40
C GLY A 260 -0.10 11.77 0.91
N THR A 261 1.18 12.09 0.78
CA THR A 261 1.78 13.31 1.31
C THR A 261 2.46 14.05 0.16
N ALA A 262 2.10 15.32 0.00
CA ALA A 262 2.64 16.22 -1.01
C ALA A 262 3.40 17.39 -0.39
N SER A 263 3.96 18.26 -1.24
CA SER A 263 4.67 19.47 -0.84
C SER A 263 3.67 20.57 -0.45
N ILE A 264 3.26 20.58 0.81
CA ILE A 264 2.38 21.60 1.39
C ILE A 264 2.96 22.16 2.67
N ASP A 265 2.48 23.37 3.05
CA ASP A 265 2.75 23.99 4.34
C ASP A 265 1.60 23.76 5.35
N LYS A 266 1.74 24.32 6.53
CA LYS A 266 0.74 24.25 7.61
C LYS A 266 -0.56 25.02 7.35
N GLN A 267 -0.65 25.76 6.28
CA GLN A 267 -1.87 26.41 5.80
C GLN A 267 -2.52 25.60 4.64
N GLY A 268 -1.90 24.49 4.22
CA GLY A 268 -2.38 23.69 3.10
C GLY A 268 -2.03 24.26 1.72
N ASN A 269 -1.17 25.29 1.66
CA ASN A 269 -0.70 25.85 0.40
C ASN A 269 0.34 24.95 -0.24
N ILE A 270 0.33 24.89 -1.59
CA ILE A 270 1.39 24.22 -2.33
C ILE A 270 2.68 25.04 -2.21
N VAL A 271 3.75 24.42 -1.75
CA VAL A 271 5.06 25.05 -1.70
C VAL A 271 5.98 24.50 -2.79
N HIS A 272 6.87 25.36 -3.29
CA HIS A 272 7.81 25.08 -4.39
C HIS A 272 7.11 24.67 -5.71
N PRO A 273 6.13 25.46 -6.20
CA PRO A 273 5.45 25.15 -7.44
C PRO A 273 6.43 25.09 -8.62
N GLY A 274 6.29 24.06 -9.47
CA GLY A 274 7.14 23.86 -10.65
C GLY A 274 8.52 23.25 -10.39
N ASP A 275 8.89 22.95 -9.13
CA ASP A 275 10.18 22.35 -8.77
C ASP A 275 9.98 21.00 -8.07
N VAL A 276 10.04 19.92 -8.82
CA VAL A 276 9.79 18.56 -8.33
C VAL A 276 10.81 18.11 -7.28
N VAL A 277 12.08 18.52 -7.37
CA VAL A 277 13.13 18.13 -6.43
C VAL A 277 12.91 18.79 -5.08
N THR A 278 12.62 20.10 -5.09
CA THR A 278 12.35 20.83 -3.86
C THR A 278 11.01 20.38 -3.23
N GLN A 279 9.99 20.05 -4.07
CA GLN A 279 8.77 19.39 -3.60
C GLN A 279 9.07 18.04 -2.92
N ALA A 280 9.92 17.19 -3.51
CA ALA A 280 10.35 15.94 -2.91
C ALA A 280 11.03 16.17 -1.54
N GLY A 281 11.92 17.14 -1.44
CA GLY A 281 12.56 17.51 -0.17
C GLY A 281 11.54 17.92 0.90
N ARG A 282 10.56 18.75 0.53
CA ARG A 282 9.51 19.21 1.46
C ARG A 282 8.59 18.08 1.89
N LEU A 283 8.11 17.23 0.97
CA LEU A 283 7.22 16.13 1.34
C LEU A 283 7.91 15.11 2.26
N PHE A 284 9.20 14.80 2.05
CA PHE A 284 9.92 13.91 2.98
C PHE A 284 10.15 14.54 4.35
N LEU A 285 10.26 15.87 4.44
CA LEU A 285 10.22 16.58 5.72
C LEU A 285 8.85 16.42 6.40
N ASN A 286 7.76 16.56 5.66
CA ASN A 286 6.42 16.34 6.18
C ASN A 286 6.24 14.90 6.70
N ILE A 287 6.71 13.89 5.94
CA ILE A 287 6.69 12.47 6.35
C ILE A 287 7.54 12.24 7.61
N GLN A 288 8.73 12.84 7.67
CA GLN A 288 9.59 12.76 8.85
C GLN A 288 8.88 13.25 10.12
N GLU A 289 8.20 14.37 10.07
CA GLU A 289 7.51 14.93 11.22
C GLU A 289 6.28 14.10 11.61
N LEU A 290 5.55 13.51 10.63
CA LEU A 290 4.50 12.54 10.92
C LEU A 290 5.06 11.28 11.62
N LEU A 291 6.13 10.70 11.10
CA LEU A 291 6.77 9.54 11.74
C LEU A 291 7.24 9.85 13.16
N LYS A 292 7.83 11.03 13.36
CA LYS A 292 8.30 11.49 14.67
C LYS A 292 7.17 11.64 15.69
N ASP A 293 6.00 12.12 15.29
CA ASP A 293 4.80 12.19 16.14
C ASP A 293 4.41 10.81 16.69
N GLY A 294 4.52 9.75 15.87
CA GLY A 294 4.32 8.37 16.30
C GLY A 294 5.54 7.71 16.98
N GLY A 295 6.64 8.43 17.17
CA GLY A 295 7.88 7.92 17.79
C GLY A 295 8.79 7.14 16.82
N GLY A 296 8.59 7.29 15.50
CA GLY A 296 9.41 6.71 14.44
C GLY A 296 10.31 7.73 13.74
N SER A 297 10.93 7.30 12.66
CA SER A 297 11.85 8.08 11.83
C SER A 297 11.86 7.60 10.39
N LEU A 298 12.49 8.36 9.48
CA LEU A 298 12.66 7.93 8.09
C LEU A 298 13.48 6.62 7.95
N ALA A 299 14.29 6.26 8.94
CA ALA A 299 15.06 5.01 8.94
C ALA A 299 14.17 3.78 9.17
N ASP A 300 12.98 3.96 9.73
CA ASP A 300 12.01 2.89 10.00
C ASP A 300 11.14 2.56 8.75
N LEU A 301 11.24 3.34 7.67
CA LEU A 301 10.49 3.09 6.43
C LEU A 301 10.86 1.74 5.82
N GLN A 302 9.87 0.90 5.59
CA GLN A 302 10.00 -0.38 4.89
C GLN A 302 9.95 -0.18 3.37
N SER A 303 8.96 0.56 2.91
CA SER A 303 8.77 0.86 1.49
C SER A 303 7.93 2.12 1.28
N VAL A 304 8.10 2.75 0.12
CA VAL A 304 7.29 3.89 -0.32
C VAL A 304 6.85 3.72 -1.77
N ILE A 305 5.66 4.22 -2.08
CA ILE A 305 5.19 4.41 -3.45
C ILE A 305 5.27 5.90 -3.77
N ILE A 306 5.88 6.22 -4.88
CA ILE A 306 6.10 7.58 -5.37
C ILE A 306 5.26 7.78 -6.63
N TYR A 307 4.35 8.72 -6.56
CA TYR A 307 3.46 9.08 -7.65
C TYR A 307 3.99 10.33 -8.34
N LEU A 308 4.34 10.21 -9.62
CA LEU A 308 4.75 11.33 -10.45
C LEU A 308 3.63 11.70 -11.42
N ARG A 309 3.27 12.98 -11.43
CA ARG A 309 2.29 13.53 -12.35
C ARG A 309 2.84 13.59 -13.78
N ASP A 310 4.11 13.94 -13.95
CA ASP A 310 4.82 14.01 -15.22
C ASP A 310 5.95 12.98 -15.28
N ILE A 311 5.93 12.14 -16.30
CA ILE A 311 6.96 11.13 -16.55
C ILE A 311 8.34 11.74 -16.81
N ALA A 312 8.40 12.98 -17.28
CA ALA A 312 9.67 13.71 -17.51
C ALA A 312 10.48 13.91 -16.23
N ASP A 313 9.83 13.88 -15.07
CA ASP A 313 10.48 14.03 -13.76
C ASP A 313 11.13 12.75 -13.25
N TYR A 314 10.88 11.59 -13.91
CA TYR A 314 11.31 10.27 -13.43
C TYR A 314 12.81 10.20 -13.14
N VAL A 315 13.66 10.51 -14.14
CA VAL A 315 15.12 10.36 -14.01
C VAL A 315 15.67 11.22 -12.86
N THR A 316 15.08 12.39 -12.67
CA THR A 316 15.46 13.33 -11.63
C THR A 316 15.09 12.78 -10.23
N ILE A 317 13.87 12.28 -10.09
CA ILE A 317 13.39 11.72 -8.81
C ILE A 317 14.02 10.36 -8.49
N ASP A 318 14.23 9.48 -9.46
CA ASP A 318 14.95 8.22 -9.23
C ASP A 318 16.38 8.49 -8.70
N ARG A 319 17.09 9.43 -9.31
CA ARG A 319 18.41 9.85 -8.83
C ARG A 319 18.34 10.44 -7.41
N TYR A 320 17.37 11.32 -7.14
CA TYR A 320 17.17 11.91 -5.81
C TYR A 320 16.96 10.81 -4.76
N MET A 321 16.09 9.84 -5.05
CA MET A 321 15.79 8.74 -4.13
C MET A 321 17.00 7.85 -3.85
N ARG A 322 17.71 7.42 -4.89
CA ARG A 322 18.91 6.57 -4.73
C ARG A 322 20.05 7.27 -3.96
N MET A 323 20.18 8.58 -4.13
CA MET A 323 21.18 9.37 -3.40
C MET A 323 20.76 9.64 -1.95
N ARG A 324 19.49 9.94 -1.71
CA ARG A 324 19.00 10.37 -0.39
C ARG A 324 18.63 9.19 0.50
N PHE A 325 18.14 8.10 -0.09
CA PHE A 325 17.61 6.92 0.59
C PHE A 325 18.13 5.62 -0.05
N PRO A 326 19.44 5.35 -0.02
CA PRO A 326 20.07 4.24 -0.77
C PRO A 326 19.61 2.84 -0.33
N GLN A 327 19.02 2.72 0.87
CA GLN A 327 18.57 1.43 1.43
C GLN A 327 17.03 1.29 1.39
N LEU A 328 16.30 2.36 1.06
CA LEU A 328 14.84 2.33 1.05
C LEU A 328 14.33 1.64 -0.21
N SER A 329 13.44 0.67 -0.04
CA SER A 329 12.69 0.08 -1.15
C SER A 329 11.63 1.07 -1.65
N PHE A 330 11.61 1.37 -2.95
CA PHE A 330 10.63 2.28 -3.51
C PHE A 330 10.21 1.88 -4.93
N LEU A 331 8.98 2.24 -5.28
CA LEU A 331 8.44 2.14 -6.64
C LEU A 331 8.00 3.53 -7.08
N ILE A 332 8.43 3.96 -8.25
CA ILE A 332 7.98 5.20 -8.89
C ILE A 332 7.01 4.82 -10.00
N VAL A 333 5.79 5.33 -9.90
CA VAL A 333 4.73 5.11 -10.90
C VAL A 333 4.21 6.43 -11.45
N GLN A 334 3.70 6.39 -12.67
CA GLN A 334 2.93 7.49 -13.20
C GLN A 334 1.52 7.48 -12.60
N ALA A 335 1.15 8.57 -11.95
CA ALA A 335 -0.21 8.79 -11.50
C ALA A 335 -0.51 10.28 -11.37
N ARG A 336 -1.74 10.68 -11.74
CA ARG A 336 -2.19 12.05 -11.49
C ARG A 336 -2.50 12.20 -10.00
N VAL A 337 -1.87 13.20 -9.40
CA VAL A 337 -2.14 13.65 -8.03
C VAL A 337 -3.37 14.57 -8.05
N CYS A 338 -4.17 14.58 -6.99
CA CYS A 338 -5.47 15.25 -6.94
C CYS A 338 -5.44 16.80 -7.13
N ARG A 339 -4.26 17.43 -7.04
CA ARG A 339 -4.09 18.87 -7.35
C ARG A 339 -2.99 19.05 -8.41
N PRO A 340 -3.25 19.82 -9.49
CA PRO A 340 -2.29 19.97 -10.59
C PRO A 340 -0.93 20.54 -10.19
N GLY A 341 -0.86 21.36 -9.14
CA GLY A 341 0.41 21.96 -8.66
C GLY A 341 1.27 21.00 -7.81
N TRP A 342 0.78 19.84 -7.43
CA TRP A 342 1.56 18.77 -6.81
C TRP A 342 2.16 17.88 -7.91
N LEU A 343 3.46 18.05 -8.12
CA LEU A 343 4.20 17.30 -9.15
C LEU A 343 4.50 15.88 -8.70
N ILE A 344 4.60 15.69 -7.38
CA ILE A 344 4.97 14.45 -6.71
C ILE A 344 4.14 14.26 -5.44
N GLU A 345 3.72 13.04 -5.18
CA GLU A 345 3.12 12.60 -3.91
C GLU A 345 3.77 11.29 -3.49
N VAL A 346 3.90 11.06 -2.19
CA VAL A 346 4.49 9.83 -1.64
C VAL A 346 3.60 9.30 -0.52
N GLU A 347 3.38 8.00 -0.53
CA GLU A 347 2.86 7.24 0.61
C GLU A 347 3.88 6.21 1.08
N GLY A 348 3.79 5.74 2.30
CA GLY A 348 4.75 4.78 2.81
C GLY A 348 4.26 3.98 4.00
N VAL A 349 4.96 2.89 4.24
CA VAL A 349 4.81 2.08 5.45
C VAL A 349 6.13 2.01 6.17
N ALA A 350 6.08 2.18 7.50
CA ALA A 350 7.24 2.01 8.37
C ALA A 350 6.91 1.00 9.48
N ALA A 351 7.92 0.39 10.06
CA ALA A 351 7.77 -0.46 11.24
C ALA A 351 8.98 -0.29 12.17
N LYS A 352 8.70 -0.43 13.48
CA LYS A 352 9.69 -0.30 14.53
C LYS A 352 9.34 -1.23 15.68
N SER A 353 10.32 -1.96 16.19
CA SER A 353 10.17 -2.74 17.42
C SER A 353 9.96 -1.83 18.64
N LEU A 354 9.06 -2.21 19.55
CA LEU A 354 8.66 -1.49 20.75
C LEU A 354 9.57 -1.82 21.95
#